data_d64d25ee886a73e9fa36aa1f2e71cf00
#
_entry.id   d64d25ee886a73e9fa36aa1f2e71cf00
#
_cell.length_a   1.000
_cell.length_b   1.000
_cell.length_c   1.000
_cell.angle_alpha   90.00
_cell.angle_beta   90.00
_cell.angle_gamma   90.00
#
_symmetry.space_group_name_H-M   'P 1'
#
loop_
_entity.id
_entity.type
_entity.pdbx_description
1 polymer ?
#
loop_
_entity_poly.entity_id
_entity_poly.type
_entity_poly.pdbx_seq_one_letter_code
_entity_poly.pdbx_strand_id
1 'polypeptide(L)'
;MSYDEMELDMIGDQRTAMFVIISDTDDTFNFVVAIMYTQLFNLLCDKADDEHGGRLPYHVRLLLDEFSNIGQIPKFDKLIATIRSREISASIILQSQSQLKTIYKDAAETITGNCDTVLFLGGKETIDLYNTSDTRGSNRSYGLNYQKTGKELMSRDELAVMDGEKCILQLRGVRPFLSNKYDITKHKRYKELADYDKKNAFDVEKYLNHNLTFSKDTEFEMFRIDVTEDEIRQIEIIN
;
A
#
# COMPACT_ATOMS: atom_id res chain seq x y z
N MET A 1 11.27 -23.68 10.95
CA MET A 1 11.48 -22.44 11.72
C MET A 1 10.88 -22.68 13.08
N SER A 2 11.64 -22.59 14.13
CA SER A 2 11.20 -22.97 15.49
C SER A 2 10.65 -21.78 16.31
N TYR A 3 10.76 -20.54 15.83
CA TYR A 3 10.19 -19.36 16.48
C TYR A 3 9.97 -18.22 15.46
N ASP A 4 9.14 -17.26 15.85
CA ASP A 4 8.83 -16.07 15.06
C ASP A 4 9.92 -15.00 15.29
N GLU A 5 10.67 -14.68 14.23
CA GLU A 5 11.70 -13.64 14.27
C GLU A 5 11.15 -12.26 13.87
N MET A 6 9.97 -12.22 13.24
CA MET A 6 9.41 -10.98 12.72
C MET A 6 8.63 -10.20 13.77
N GLU A 7 8.12 -10.89 14.81
CA GLU A 7 7.34 -10.30 15.90
C GLU A 7 6.27 -9.30 15.39
N LEU A 8 5.54 -9.70 14.35
CA LEU A 8 4.51 -8.85 13.72
C LEU A 8 3.42 -8.42 14.71
N ASP A 9 3.21 -9.23 15.74
CA ASP A 9 2.27 -8.98 16.81
C ASP A 9 2.69 -7.83 17.74
N MET A 10 3.98 -7.46 17.75
CA MET A 10 4.49 -6.33 18.54
C MET A 10 4.26 -4.98 17.86
N ILE A 11 3.93 -4.99 16.57
CA ILE A 11 3.61 -3.74 15.83
C ILE A 11 2.29 -3.19 16.36
N GLY A 12 2.31 -1.91 16.74
CA GLY A 12 1.14 -1.24 17.34
C GLY A 12 1.14 -1.18 18.86
N ASP A 13 1.90 -2.03 19.55
CA ASP A 13 2.09 -1.99 21.01
C ASP A 13 3.26 -1.12 21.42
N GLN A 14 4.24 -1.01 20.57
CA GLN A 14 5.43 -0.21 20.80
C GLN A 14 5.84 0.56 19.54
N ARG A 15 6.72 1.55 19.72
CA ARG A 15 7.27 2.33 18.61
C ARG A 15 8.21 1.48 17.78
N THR A 16 7.70 0.95 16.67
CA THR A 16 8.43 0.06 15.77
C THR A 16 8.47 0.65 14.37
N ALA A 17 9.55 0.46 13.64
CA ALA A 17 9.65 0.72 12.21
C ALA A 17 10.08 -0.57 11.51
N MET A 18 9.23 -1.11 10.65
CA MET A 18 9.50 -2.28 9.83
C MET A 18 9.74 -1.86 8.38
N PHE A 19 10.81 -2.33 7.79
CA PHE A 19 11.14 -2.10 6.38
C PHE A 19 11.03 -3.41 5.61
N VAL A 20 10.16 -3.42 4.61
CA VAL A 20 9.98 -4.56 3.70
C VAL A 20 10.59 -4.19 2.36
N ILE A 21 11.68 -4.86 2.01
CA ILE A 21 12.41 -4.60 0.76
C ILE A 21 12.06 -5.72 -0.20
N ILE A 22 11.53 -5.37 -1.36
CA ILE A 22 11.15 -6.28 -2.44
C ILE A 22 11.92 -5.92 -3.71
N SER A 23 12.10 -6.89 -4.60
CA SER A 23 12.72 -6.65 -5.90
C SER A 23 11.75 -5.91 -6.83
N ASP A 24 12.27 -4.97 -7.61
CA ASP A 24 11.51 -4.25 -8.64
C ASP A 24 11.38 -5.08 -9.94
N THR A 25 12.27 -6.06 -10.13
CA THR A 25 12.40 -6.81 -11.39
C THR A 25 11.99 -8.28 -11.29
N ASP A 26 11.91 -8.82 -10.07
CA ASP A 26 11.56 -10.22 -9.82
C ASP A 26 10.32 -10.29 -8.92
N ASP A 27 9.23 -10.77 -9.50
CA ASP A 27 7.92 -10.91 -8.85
C ASP A 27 7.66 -12.29 -8.26
N THR A 28 8.64 -13.22 -8.39
CA THR A 28 8.53 -14.63 -7.97
C THR A 28 8.05 -14.76 -6.52
N PHE A 29 8.51 -13.91 -5.62
CA PHE A 29 8.19 -13.98 -4.19
C PHE A 29 7.16 -12.95 -3.72
N ASN A 30 6.52 -12.20 -4.61
CA ASN A 30 5.53 -11.19 -4.24
C ASN A 30 4.34 -11.77 -3.48
N PHE A 31 3.99 -13.04 -3.75
CA PHE A 31 2.93 -13.74 -3.00
C PHE A 31 3.27 -13.88 -1.51
N VAL A 32 4.54 -14.06 -1.14
CA VAL A 32 4.98 -14.14 0.27
C VAL A 32 4.73 -12.80 0.96
N VAL A 33 5.04 -11.71 0.29
CA VAL A 33 4.79 -10.34 0.79
C VAL A 33 3.30 -10.07 0.95
N ALA A 34 2.49 -10.50 -0.01
CA ALA A 34 1.03 -10.37 0.08
C ALA A 34 0.44 -11.18 1.24
N ILE A 35 0.97 -12.39 1.52
CA ILE A 35 0.59 -13.20 2.68
C ILE A 35 1.00 -12.50 3.97
N MET A 36 2.24 -12.00 4.05
CA MET A 36 2.73 -11.26 5.21
C MET A 36 1.83 -10.05 5.54
N TYR A 37 1.49 -9.23 4.54
CA TYR A 37 0.58 -8.10 4.76
C TYR A 37 -0.82 -8.56 5.19
N THR A 38 -1.32 -9.66 4.64
CA THR A 38 -2.60 -10.24 5.06
C THR A 38 -2.58 -10.63 6.53
N GLN A 39 -1.51 -11.30 6.96
CA GLN A 39 -1.32 -11.67 8.36
C GLN A 39 -1.16 -10.44 9.26
N LEU A 40 -0.35 -9.47 8.85
CA LEU A 40 -0.15 -8.24 9.60
C LEU A 40 -1.47 -7.49 9.83
N PHE A 41 -2.28 -7.29 8.78
CA PHE A 41 -3.58 -6.63 8.93
C PHE A 41 -4.53 -7.37 9.87
N ASN A 42 -4.58 -8.71 9.76
CA ASN A 42 -5.42 -9.51 10.63
C ASN A 42 -4.94 -9.42 12.09
N LEU A 43 -3.64 -9.62 12.34
CA LEU A 43 -3.05 -9.49 13.68
C LEU A 43 -3.32 -8.12 14.31
N LEU A 44 -3.10 -7.05 13.56
CA LEU A 44 -3.34 -5.69 14.06
C LEU A 44 -4.83 -5.43 14.36
N CYS A 45 -5.73 -5.96 13.53
CA CYS A 45 -7.16 -5.81 13.76
C CYS A 45 -7.64 -6.62 14.96
N ASP A 46 -7.24 -7.91 15.04
CA ASP A 46 -7.60 -8.80 16.14
C ASP A 46 -7.05 -8.25 17.47
N LYS A 47 -5.81 -7.80 17.47
CA LYS A 47 -5.18 -7.20 18.65
C LYS A 47 -5.88 -5.92 19.10
N ALA A 48 -6.24 -5.04 18.16
CA ALA A 48 -7.00 -3.84 18.48
C ALA A 48 -8.32 -4.19 19.13
N ASP A 49 -9.04 -5.19 18.60
CA ASP A 49 -10.37 -5.56 19.06
C ASP A 49 -10.32 -6.35 20.38
N ASP A 50 -9.44 -7.34 20.50
CA ASP A 50 -9.42 -8.28 21.61
C ASP A 50 -8.64 -7.77 22.83
N GLU A 51 -7.53 -7.06 22.60
CA GLU A 51 -6.62 -6.65 23.69
C GLU A 51 -6.76 -5.17 24.07
N HIS A 52 -7.10 -4.29 23.08
CA HIS A 52 -7.04 -2.84 23.27
C HIS A 52 -8.41 -2.14 23.15
N GLY A 53 -9.51 -2.88 23.23
CA GLY A 53 -10.85 -2.29 23.24
C GLY A 53 -11.23 -1.53 21.95
N GLY A 54 -10.70 -1.98 20.81
CA GLY A 54 -11.01 -1.50 19.47
C GLY A 54 -10.00 -0.52 18.86
N ARG A 55 -8.90 -0.19 19.56
CA ARG A 55 -7.89 0.77 19.08
C ARG A 55 -6.48 0.40 19.54
N LEU A 56 -5.53 0.38 18.63
CA LEU A 56 -4.12 0.16 18.98
C LEU A 56 -3.57 1.33 19.81
N PRO A 57 -2.64 1.06 20.76
CA PRO A 57 -1.97 2.09 21.57
C PRO A 57 -1.15 3.07 20.75
N TYR A 58 -0.51 2.58 19.69
CA TYR A 58 0.23 3.40 18.75
C TYR A 58 -0.38 3.30 17.36
N HIS A 59 -0.49 4.45 16.69
CA HIS A 59 -0.96 4.51 15.32
C HIS A 59 -0.01 3.78 14.37
N VAL A 60 -0.51 2.78 13.66
CA VAL A 60 0.26 2.04 12.65
C VAL A 60 0.01 2.63 11.28
N ARG A 61 1.06 3.14 10.65
CA ARG A 61 1.00 3.68 9.30
C ARG A 61 1.76 2.80 8.32
N LEU A 62 1.05 2.25 7.36
CA LEU A 62 1.64 1.52 6.26
C LEU A 62 1.93 2.47 5.09
N LEU A 63 3.18 2.52 4.64
CA LEU A 63 3.60 3.22 3.43
C LEU A 63 3.87 2.17 2.37
N LEU A 64 2.91 1.99 1.45
CA LEU A 64 2.94 0.96 0.44
C LEU A 64 3.40 1.58 -0.88
N ASP A 65 4.72 1.73 -0.99
CA ASP A 65 5.35 2.26 -2.21
C ASP A 65 5.33 1.20 -3.31
N GLU A 66 5.14 1.64 -4.54
CA GLU A 66 4.95 0.76 -5.70
C GLU A 66 3.97 -0.39 -5.41
N PHE A 67 2.81 -0.05 -4.87
CA PHE A 67 1.80 -1.01 -4.38
C PHE A 67 1.44 -2.10 -5.40
N SER A 68 1.56 -1.81 -6.69
CA SER A 68 1.36 -2.80 -7.76
C SER A 68 2.34 -3.98 -7.69
N ASN A 69 3.54 -3.78 -7.14
CA ASN A 69 4.57 -4.79 -7.08
C ASN A 69 4.41 -5.75 -5.89
N ILE A 70 3.60 -5.36 -4.90
CA ILE A 70 3.32 -6.23 -3.74
C ILE A 70 2.46 -7.44 -4.13
N GLY A 71 1.76 -7.36 -5.29
CA GLY A 71 0.75 -8.33 -5.69
C GLY A 71 -0.61 -8.06 -5.03
N GLN A 72 -1.53 -8.99 -5.20
CA GLN A 72 -2.88 -8.82 -4.66
C GLN A 72 -2.93 -9.24 -3.18
N ILE A 73 -3.17 -8.29 -2.28
CA ILE A 73 -3.51 -8.58 -0.88
C ILE A 73 -4.97 -9.02 -0.84
N PRO A 74 -5.29 -10.25 -0.41
CA PRO A 74 -6.65 -10.75 -0.36
C PRO A 74 -7.58 -9.87 0.49
N LYS A 75 -8.77 -9.56 -0.03
CA LYS A 75 -9.80 -8.77 0.67
C LYS A 75 -9.34 -7.36 1.10
N PHE A 76 -8.35 -6.79 0.43
CA PHE A 76 -7.81 -5.48 0.77
C PHE A 76 -8.86 -4.35 0.70
N ASP A 77 -9.82 -4.46 -0.21
CA ASP A 77 -10.99 -3.57 -0.31
C ASP A 77 -11.81 -3.50 0.99
N LYS A 78 -11.96 -4.64 1.67
CA LYS A 78 -12.65 -4.72 2.96
C LYS A 78 -11.77 -4.24 4.11
N LEU A 79 -10.49 -4.61 4.08
CA LEU A 79 -9.51 -4.20 5.09
C LEU A 79 -9.41 -2.68 5.16
N ILE A 80 -9.20 -2.00 4.03
CA ILE A 80 -9.03 -0.55 3.99
C ILE A 80 -10.26 0.23 4.50
N ALA A 81 -11.45 -0.38 4.42
CA ALA A 81 -12.67 0.21 4.95
C ALA A 81 -12.76 0.14 6.48
N THR A 82 -12.09 -0.81 7.11
CA THR A 82 -12.23 -1.13 8.55
C THR A 82 -11.06 -0.69 9.42
N ILE A 83 -9.86 -0.55 8.86
CA ILE A 83 -8.63 -0.28 9.63
C ILE A 83 -8.62 1.07 10.35
N ARG A 84 -9.35 2.07 9.82
CA ARG A 84 -9.35 3.44 10.36
C ARG A 84 -9.77 3.51 11.83
N SER A 85 -10.81 2.77 12.23
CA SER A 85 -11.29 2.77 13.61
C SER A 85 -10.28 2.20 14.60
N ARG A 86 -9.32 1.39 14.11
CA ARG A 86 -8.32 0.67 14.89
C ARG A 86 -6.97 1.37 15.00
N GLU A 87 -6.90 2.66 14.64
CA GLU A 87 -5.64 3.41 14.58
C GLU A 87 -4.64 2.86 13.54
N ILE A 88 -5.15 2.33 12.43
CA ILE A 88 -4.34 1.86 11.32
C ILE A 88 -4.64 2.71 10.08
N SER A 89 -3.61 3.12 9.36
CA SER A 89 -3.74 3.83 8.08
C SER A 89 -2.83 3.26 7.02
N ALA A 90 -3.25 3.33 5.76
CA ALA A 90 -2.46 2.95 4.61
C ALA A 90 -2.29 4.12 3.65
N SER A 91 -1.06 4.33 3.19
CA SER A 91 -0.73 5.23 2.10
C SER A 91 -0.32 4.38 0.90
N ILE A 92 -1.16 4.37 -0.14
CA ILE A 92 -0.96 3.59 -1.34
C ILE A 92 -0.32 4.49 -2.38
N ILE A 93 0.87 4.15 -2.86
CA ILE A 93 1.59 4.90 -3.87
C ILE A 93 1.60 4.09 -5.17
N LEU A 94 1.17 4.72 -6.24
CA LEU A 94 1.01 4.12 -7.56
C LEU A 94 1.60 5.04 -8.62
N GLN A 95 2.15 4.46 -9.66
CA GLN A 95 2.54 5.21 -10.85
C GLN A 95 1.29 5.58 -11.68
N SER A 96 0.26 4.73 -11.62
CA SER A 96 -1.00 4.94 -12.32
C SER A 96 -2.17 4.21 -11.65
N GLN A 97 -3.39 4.77 -11.80
CA GLN A 97 -4.60 4.09 -11.32
C GLN A 97 -4.93 2.82 -12.13
N SER A 98 -4.46 2.72 -13.37
CA SER A 98 -4.64 1.53 -14.20
C SER A 98 -3.95 0.31 -13.59
N GLN A 99 -2.83 0.48 -12.89
CA GLN A 99 -2.16 -0.58 -12.13
C GLN A 99 -3.10 -1.18 -11.07
N LEU A 100 -3.78 -0.33 -10.30
CA LEU A 100 -4.73 -0.79 -9.29
C LEU A 100 -5.90 -1.55 -9.91
N LYS A 101 -6.45 -1.05 -11.04
CA LYS A 101 -7.52 -1.72 -11.78
C LYS A 101 -7.10 -3.07 -12.35
N THR A 102 -5.87 -3.21 -12.78
CA THR A 102 -5.33 -4.48 -13.30
C THR A 102 -5.32 -5.56 -12.21
N ILE A 103 -4.92 -5.22 -10.98
CA ILE A 103 -4.76 -6.16 -9.87
C ILE A 103 -6.10 -6.44 -9.19
N TYR A 104 -6.85 -5.38 -8.86
CA TYR A 104 -8.06 -5.47 -8.02
C TYR A 104 -9.36 -5.42 -8.81
N LYS A 105 -9.33 -5.18 -10.13
CA LYS A 105 -10.51 -5.12 -11.01
C LYS A 105 -11.58 -4.17 -10.44
N ASP A 106 -12.79 -4.68 -10.25
CA ASP A 106 -13.92 -3.88 -9.74
C ASP A 106 -13.69 -3.38 -8.30
N ALA A 107 -12.90 -4.09 -7.50
CA ALA A 107 -12.57 -3.66 -6.14
C ALA A 107 -11.65 -2.42 -6.10
N ALA A 108 -10.98 -2.07 -7.20
CA ALA A 108 -10.12 -0.89 -7.27
C ALA A 108 -10.87 0.42 -6.95
N GLU A 109 -12.11 0.54 -7.40
CA GLU A 109 -12.96 1.72 -7.12
C GLU A 109 -13.32 1.80 -5.63
N THR A 110 -13.58 0.66 -5.00
CA THR A 110 -13.83 0.58 -3.55
C THR A 110 -12.60 0.99 -2.76
N ILE A 111 -11.41 0.54 -3.16
CA ILE A 111 -10.15 0.90 -2.51
C ILE A 111 -9.92 2.41 -2.59
N THR A 112 -10.01 2.98 -3.80
CA THR A 112 -9.85 4.43 -4.01
C THR A 112 -10.90 5.23 -3.26
N GLY A 113 -12.16 4.77 -3.25
CA GLY A 113 -13.27 5.41 -2.55
C GLY A 113 -13.13 5.43 -1.01
N ASN A 114 -12.36 4.51 -0.45
CA ASN A 114 -12.03 4.48 0.98
C ASN A 114 -10.82 5.35 1.34
N CYS A 115 -10.09 5.87 0.38
CA CYS A 115 -9.03 6.85 0.62
C CYS A 115 -9.64 8.23 0.86
N ASP A 116 -9.43 8.80 2.05
CA ASP A 116 -9.89 10.16 2.38
C ASP A 116 -9.09 11.25 1.66
N THR A 117 -7.89 10.92 1.24
CA THR A 117 -6.96 11.83 0.57
C THR A 117 -6.44 11.20 -0.70
N VAL A 118 -6.51 11.94 -1.81
CA VAL A 118 -5.84 11.60 -3.08
C VAL A 118 -4.89 12.73 -3.44
N LEU A 119 -3.62 12.40 -3.58
CA LEU A 119 -2.58 13.34 -4.01
C LEU A 119 -2.12 12.97 -5.42
N PHE A 120 -2.41 13.84 -6.39
CA PHE A 120 -1.93 13.69 -7.76
C PHE A 120 -0.67 14.53 -7.97
N LEU A 121 0.42 13.85 -8.30
CA LEU A 121 1.73 14.45 -8.48
C LEU A 121 2.07 14.77 -9.95
N GLY A 122 1.09 14.69 -10.83
CA GLY A 122 1.28 14.87 -12.27
C GLY A 122 1.50 13.54 -12.98
N GLY A 123 1.44 13.56 -14.30
CA GLY A 123 1.56 12.39 -15.16
C GLY A 123 0.57 12.48 -16.34
N LYS A 124 0.63 11.49 -17.22
CA LYS A 124 -0.28 11.39 -18.38
C LYS A 124 -1.63 10.77 -18.04
N GLU A 125 -1.76 10.17 -16.85
CA GLU A 125 -3.03 9.63 -16.39
C GLU A 125 -3.93 10.72 -15.82
N THR A 126 -5.21 10.51 -15.98
CA THR A 126 -6.25 11.46 -15.56
C THR A 126 -6.84 11.03 -14.23
N ILE A 127 -7.01 11.98 -13.33
CA ILE A 127 -7.87 11.83 -12.16
C ILE A 127 -9.22 12.48 -12.48
N ASP A 128 -10.30 11.83 -12.07
CA ASP A 128 -11.64 12.39 -12.26
C ASP A 128 -11.87 13.52 -11.25
N LEU A 129 -11.69 14.75 -11.71
CA LEU A 129 -11.96 15.97 -10.94
C LEU A 129 -13.36 16.48 -11.26
N TYR A 130 -14.39 15.81 -10.72
CA TYR A 130 -15.78 16.26 -10.92
C TYR A 130 -16.26 17.09 -9.74
N ASN A 131 -16.84 18.25 -10.08
CA ASN A 131 -17.70 18.98 -9.18
C ASN A 131 -19.15 18.75 -9.63
N THR A 132 -19.92 17.98 -8.87
CA THR A 132 -21.35 17.81 -9.14
C THR A 132 -22.07 19.10 -8.76
N SER A 133 -22.45 19.92 -9.75
CA SER A 133 -23.37 21.01 -9.55
C SER A 133 -24.77 20.56 -9.98
N ASP A 134 -25.74 20.66 -9.08
CA ASP A 134 -27.15 20.49 -9.42
C ASP A 134 -27.60 21.72 -10.21
N THR A 135 -27.70 21.60 -11.53
CA THR A 135 -28.30 22.65 -12.36
C THR A 135 -29.80 22.38 -12.50
N ARG A 136 -30.61 23.25 -11.90
CA ARG A 136 -32.04 23.29 -12.13
C ARG A 136 -32.31 23.95 -13.49
N GLY A 137 -32.51 23.13 -14.52
CA GLY A 137 -33.00 23.60 -15.82
C GLY A 137 -34.53 23.66 -15.82
N SER A 138 -35.08 24.87 -15.95
CA SER A 138 -36.51 25.05 -16.20
C SER A 138 -36.76 25.05 -17.70
N ASN A 139 -37.15 23.90 -18.24
CA ASN A 139 -37.79 23.88 -19.56
C ASN A 139 -39.30 24.03 -19.39
N ARG A 140 -39.93 24.88 -20.23
CA ARG A 140 -41.37 25.20 -20.26
C ARG A 140 -42.29 24.02 -20.60
N SER A 141 -41.84 22.81 -20.50
CA SER A 141 -42.63 21.59 -20.67
C SER A 141 -42.76 20.94 -19.30
N TYR A 142 -43.98 20.75 -18.82
CA TYR A 142 -44.40 20.23 -17.53
C TYR A 142 -43.65 18.94 -17.10
N GLY A 143 -42.40 19.06 -16.70
CA GLY A 143 -41.58 17.98 -16.14
C GLY A 143 -40.30 18.57 -15.59
N LEU A 144 -40.09 18.44 -14.27
CA LEU A 144 -38.81 18.77 -13.61
C LEU A 144 -37.78 17.71 -13.99
N ASN A 145 -37.04 17.92 -15.06
CA ASN A 145 -35.88 17.09 -15.39
C ASN A 145 -34.69 17.58 -14.55
N TYR A 146 -34.32 16.79 -13.53
CA TYR A 146 -33.07 16.97 -12.81
C TYR A 146 -31.96 16.38 -13.68
N GLN A 147 -31.19 17.19 -14.34
CA GLN A 147 -30.00 16.76 -15.04
C GLN A 147 -28.80 17.08 -14.15
N LYS A 148 -28.18 16.04 -13.55
CA LYS A 148 -26.88 16.17 -12.90
C LYS A 148 -25.83 16.33 -13.99
N THR A 149 -25.36 17.55 -14.19
CA THR A 149 -24.24 17.81 -15.11
C THR A 149 -22.98 17.94 -14.26
N GLY A 150 -22.09 16.95 -14.34
CA GLY A 150 -20.75 17.07 -13.77
C GLY A 150 -19.97 18.11 -14.57
N LYS A 151 -19.32 19.05 -13.88
CA LYS A 151 -18.36 19.97 -14.49
C LYS A 151 -16.95 19.51 -14.13
N GLU A 152 -16.16 19.19 -15.13
CA GLU A 152 -14.72 18.97 -14.92
C GLU A 152 -14.08 20.25 -14.41
N LEU A 153 -13.27 20.16 -13.37
CA LEU A 153 -12.51 21.28 -12.83
C LEU A 153 -11.27 21.58 -13.67
N MET A 154 -10.66 20.52 -14.24
CA MET A 154 -9.58 20.59 -15.22
C MET A 154 -9.82 19.49 -16.26
N SER A 155 -9.57 19.84 -17.52
CA SER A 155 -9.61 18.85 -18.61
C SER A 155 -8.42 17.90 -18.55
N ARG A 156 -8.51 16.77 -19.24
CA ARG A 156 -7.42 15.81 -19.36
C ARG A 156 -6.17 16.44 -19.97
N ASP A 157 -6.35 17.31 -20.94
CA ASP A 157 -5.25 18.00 -21.62
C ASP A 157 -4.54 18.98 -20.68
N GLU A 158 -5.30 19.70 -19.84
CA GLU A 158 -4.74 20.60 -18.82
C GLU A 158 -3.98 19.82 -17.76
N LEU A 159 -4.45 18.63 -17.34
CA LEU A 159 -3.75 17.77 -16.40
C LEU A 159 -2.45 17.22 -16.99
N ALA A 160 -2.46 16.85 -18.29
CA ALA A 160 -1.31 16.29 -18.97
C ALA A 160 -0.15 17.29 -19.15
N VAL A 161 -0.46 18.59 -19.22
CA VAL A 161 0.52 19.68 -19.35
C VAL A 161 0.76 20.43 -18.04
N MET A 162 0.25 19.89 -16.93
CA MET A 162 0.44 20.49 -15.61
C MET A 162 1.94 20.62 -15.29
N ASP A 163 2.33 21.79 -14.77
CA ASP A 163 3.69 22.06 -14.35
C ASP A 163 4.20 20.96 -13.36
N GLY A 164 5.39 20.44 -13.64
CA GLY A 164 6.02 19.39 -12.85
C GLY A 164 6.21 19.72 -11.37
N GLU A 165 6.27 21.01 -11.01
CA GLU A 165 6.36 21.49 -9.62
C GLU A 165 5.03 21.58 -8.89
N LYS A 166 3.92 21.30 -9.60
CA LYS A 166 2.56 21.36 -9.05
C LYS A 166 2.03 19.97 -8.68
N CYS A 167 1.10 19.98 -7.75
CA CYS A 167 0.30 18.80 -7.38
C CYS A 167 -1.15 19.19 -7.13
N ILE A 168 -2.05 18.23 -7.24
CA ILE A 168 -3.47 18.42 -6.92
C ILE A 168 -3.78 17.57 -5.70
N LEU A 169 -4.32 18.19 -4.67
CA LEU A 169 -4.76 17.52 -3.45
C LEU A 169 -6.29 17.48 -3.40
N GLN A 170 -6.82 16.29 -3.26
CA GLN A 170 -8.24 16.05 -3.01
C GLN A 170 -8.40 15.51 -1.59
N LEU A 171 -9.24 16.16 -0.81
CA LEU A 171 -9.63 15.73 0.52
C LEU A 171 -11.13 15.49 0.56
N ARG A 172 -11.57 14.45 1.23
CA ARG A 172 -12.98 14.16 1.40
C ARG A 172 -13.70 15.35 2.03
N GLY A 173 -14.77 15.83 1.40
CA GLY A 173 -15.56 16.95 1.89
C GLY A 173 -15.00 18.35 1.61
N VAL A 174 -13.86 18.45 0.93
CA VAL A 174 -13.22 19.71 0.54
C VAL A 174 -13.06 19.77 -0.98
N ARG A 175 -13.15 20.96 -1.56
CA ARG A 175 -12.86 21.13 -2.99
C ARG A 175 -11.39 20.83 -3.28
N PRO A 176 -11.10 20.15 -4.41
CA PRO A 176 -9.72 19.95 -4.82
C PRO A 176 -8.97 21.25 -4.99
N PHE A 177 -7.71 21.28 -4.62
CA PHE A 177 -6.89 22.48 -4.77
C PHE A 177 -5.50 22.15 -5.35
N LEU A 178 -5.01 23.08 -6.15
CA LEU A 178 -3.69 23.05 -6.75
C LEU A 178 -2.67 23.60 -5.75
N SER A 179 -1.57 22.90 -5.55
CA SER A 179 -0.50 23.28 -4.66
C SER A 179 0.88 23.10 -5.31
N ASN A 180 1.90 23.61 -4.69
CA ASN A 180 3.28 23.29 -5.07
C ASN A 180 3.70 21.99 -4.41
N LYS A 181 4.51 21.19 -5.12
CA LYS A 181 5.20 20.05 -4.50
C LYS A 181 6.15 20.55 -3.42
N TYR A 182 6.36 19.73 -2.42
CA TYR A 182 7.35 20.02 -1.40
C TYR A 182 8.75 19.82 -1.98
N ASP A 183 9.59 20.84 -1.81
CA ASP A 183 10.99 20.76 -2.19
C ASP A 183 11.77 19.98 -1.10
N ILE A 184 12.12 18.75 -1.39
CA ILE A 184 12.79 17.84 -0.47
C ILE A 184 14.14 18.40 0.01
N THR A 185 14.79 19.25 -0.79
CA THR A 185 16.08 19.85 -0.43
C THR A 185 15.98 20.79 0.77
N LYS A 186 14.78 21.30 1.07
CA LYS A 186 14.49 22.14 2.24
C LYS A 186 14.19 21.32 3.51
N HIS A 187 14.12 20.00 3.40
CA HIS A 187 13.88 19.15 4.57
C HIS A 187 15.08 19.19 5.51
N LYS A 188 14.83 19.27 6.83
CA LYS A 188 15.88 19.37 7.86
C LYS A 188 16.92 18.26 7.78
N ARG A 189 16.50 17.06 7.39
CA ARG A 189 17.32 15.85 7.29
C ARG A 189 17.71 15.52 5.85
N TYR A 190 17.58 16.44 4.91
CA TYR A 190 17.95 16.18 3.50
C TYR A 190 19.39 15.69 3.36
N LYS A 191 20.31 16.24 4.17
CA LYS A 191 21.73 15.86 4.15
C LYS A 191 22.00 14.41 4.58
N GLU A 192 21.03 13.74 5.18
CA GLU A 192 21.11 12.33 5.59
C GLU A 192 20.63 11.37 4.49
N LEU A 193 20.04 11.89 3.42
CA LEU A 193 19.51 11.08 2.32
C LEU A 193 20.62 10.67 1.34
N ALA A 194 20.43 9.53 0.69
CA ALA A 194 21.31 9.05 -0.37
C ALA A 194 21.36 10.00 -1.58
N ASP A 195 20.30 10.77 -1.83
CA ASP A 195 20.24 11.80 -2.87
C ASP A 195 21.22 12.96 -2.63
N TYR A 196 21.52 13.23 -1.35
CA TYR A 196 22.52 14.24 -1.00
C TYR A 196 23.95 13.69 -1.09
N ASP A 197 24.20 12.52 -0.51
CA ASP A 197 25.49 11.81 -0.57
C ASP A 197 25.23 10.30 -0.66
N LYS A 198 25.75 9.66 -1.71
CA LYS A 198 25.63 8.21 -1.92
C LYS A 198 26.13 7.37 -0.74
N LYS A 199 26.99 7.92 0.10
CA LYS A 199 27.45 7.25 1.33
C LYS A 199 26.35 7.04 2.37
N ASN A 200 25.26 7.80 2.27
CA ASN A 200 24.10 7.68 3.14
C ASN A 200 23.15 6.57 2.68
N ALA A 201 23.39 5.94 1.53
CA ALA A 201 22.59 4.82 1.06
C ALA A 201 22.64 3.67 2.07
N PHE A 202 21.49 3.10 2.37
CA PHE A 202 21.39 1.93 3.24
C PHE A 202 21.92 0.70 2.47
N ASP A 203 22.93 0.06 3.04
CA ASP A 203 23.55 -1.14 2.49
C ASP A 203 22.94 -2.37 3.18
N VAL A 204 22.01 -3.03 2.49
CA VAL A 204 21.28 -4.19 2.97
C VAL A 204 22.24 -5.36 3.26
N GLU A 205 23.19 -5.62 2.35
CA GLU A 205 24.13 -6.74 2.52
C GLU A 205 25.02 -6.54 3.74
N LYS A 206 25.53 -5.33 3.93
CA LYS A 206 26.34 -4.99 5.08
C LYS A 206 25.54 -5.10 6.38
N TYR A 207 24.27 -4.68 6.37
CA TYR A 207 23.37 -4.78 7.52
C TYR A 207 23.10 -6.26 7.87
N LEU A 208 22.76 -7.08 6.90
CA LEU A 208 22.51 -8.51 7.08
C LEU A 208 23.77 -9.23 7.59
N ASN A 209 24.92 -9.00 6.97
CA ASN A 209 26.19 -9.60 7.38
C ASN A 209 26.64 -9.19 8.79
N HIS A 210 26.20 -8.02 9.28
CA HIS A 210 26.54 -7.56 10.62
C HIS A 210 25.62 -8.14 11.71
N ASN A 211 24.34 -8.38 11.35
CA ASN A 211 23.31 -8.84 12.28
C ASN A 211 23.06 -10.36 12.23
N LEU A 212 23.41 -11.02 11.11
CA LEU A 212 23.38 -12.47 11.01
C LEU A 212 24.67 -13.08 11.56
N THR A 213 24.95 -12.86 12.82
CA THR A 213 25.82 -13.80 13.56
C THR A 213 25.00 -15.05 13.80
N PHE A 214 25.03 -15.97 12.81
CA PHE A 214 24.61 -17.34 13.08
C PHE A 214 25.41 -17.80 14.30
N SER A 215 24.74 -18.09 15.40
CA SER A 215 25.39 -18.81 16.49
C SER A 215 25.87 -20.14 15.90
N LYS A 216 27.14 -20.41 15.99
CA LYS A 216 27.74 -21.66 15.49
C LYS A 216 27.21 -22.92 16.18
N ASP A 217 26.29 -22.75 17.12
CA ASP A 217 25.72 -23.79 17.96
C ASP A 217 24.34 -24.29 17.54
N THR A 218 23.80 -23.79 16.40
CA THR A 218 22.59 -24.40 15.81
C THR A 218 23.01 -25.66 15.05
N GLU A 219 23.07 -26.79 15.72
CA GLU A 219 23.03 -28.09 15.08
C GLU A 219 21.72 -28.18 14.31
N PHE A 220 21.81 -28.13 12.99
CA PHE A 220 20.67 -28.47 12.13
C PHE A 220 20.46 -29.98 12.27
N GLU A 221 19.45 -30.40 13.03
CA GLU A 221 18.95 -31.77 12.94
C GLU A 221 18.42 -31.97 11.51
N MET A 222 19.26 -32.56 10.67
CA MET A 222 18.82 -33.05 9.37
C MET A 222 17.98 -34.31 9.62
N PHE A 223 16.66 -34.15 9.57
CA PHE A 223 15.77 -35.32 9.49
C PHE A 223 15.99 -35.99 8.14
N ARG A 224 16.68 -37.12 8.13
CA ARG A 224 16.65 -38.04 6.99
C ARG A 224 15.26 -38.66 6.97
N ILE A 225 14.48 -38.30 5.99
CA ILE A 225 13.27 -39.06 5.65
C ILE A 225 13.76 -40.23 4.79
N ASP A 226 13.88 -41.41 5.43
CA ASP A 226 14.12 -42.66 4.70
C ASP A 226 12.83 -43.02 3.98
N VAL A 227 12.71 -42.56 2.72
CA VAL A 227 11.58 -42.95 1.83
C VAL A 227 11.93 -44.34 1.28
N THR A 228 11.08 -45.29 1.55
CA THR A 228 11.25 -46.65 1.02
C THR A 228 10.92 -46.66 -0.49
N GLU A 229 11.57 -47.58 -1.24
CA GLU A 229 11.38 -47.72 -2.69
C GLU A 229 9.89 -47.94 -3.07
N ASP A 230 9.09 -48.48 -2.19
CA ASP A 230 7.64 -48.73 -2.39
C ASP A 230 6.82 -47.41 -2.29
N GLU A 231 7.25 -46.45 -1.49
CA GLU A 231 6.61 -45.12 -1.40
C GLU A 231 6.93 -44.25 -2.60
N ILE A 232 8.12 -44.38 -3.18
CA ILE A 232 8.51 -43.69 -4.42
C ILE A 232 7.66 -44.20 -5.60
N ARG A 233 7.37 -45.51 -5.69
CA ARG A 233 6.52 -46.07 -6.73
C ARG A 233 5.06 -45.63 -6.64
N GLN A 234 4.55 -45.30 -5.47
CA GLN A 234 3.19 -44.76 -5.32
C GLN A 234 3.08 -43.31 -5.80
N ILE A 235 4.16 -42.53 -5.76
CA ILE A 235 4.16 -41.12 -6.25
C ILE A 235 4.23 -41.09 -7.80
N GLU A 236 4.86 -42.05 -8.44
CA GLU A 236 4.91 -42.14 -9.91
C GLU A 236 3.60 -42.59 -10.58
N ILE A 237 2.63 -43.13 -9.81
CA ILE A 237 1.34 -43.59 -10.35
C ILE A 237 0.27 -42.47 -10.34
N ILE A 238 0.55 -41.30 -9.74
CA ILE A 238 -0.39 -40.17 -9.61
C ILE A 238 -0.11 -39.02 -10.61
N ASN A 239 0.87 -39.16 -11.50
CA ASN A 239 1.16 -38.18 -12.57
C ASN A 239 0.60 -38.64 -13.93
#